data_c4cebd9ec6b908e0fa9e024bc6f88e29
#
_entry.id   c4cebd9ec6b908e0fa9e024bc6f88e29
#
_cell.length_a   1.000
_cell.length_b   1.000
_cell.length_c   1.000
_cell.angle_alpha   90.00
_cell.angle_beta   90.00
_cell.angle_gamma   90.00
#
_symmetry.space_group_name_H-M   'P 1'
#
loop_
_entity.id
_entity.type
_entity.pdbx_description
1 polymer ?
#
loop_
_entity_poly.entity_id
_entity_poly.type
_entity_poly.pdbx_seq_one_letter_code
_entity_poly.pdbx_strand_id
1 'polypeptide(L)'
;MSDTDAVLFANEAFYRAFADRDESAMDALWSDTDQVACLHPGWGPLFGRDVVVESWKAIIRNEDSPEILCHDPRAHVYGDTAYVIC
;
A
#
# COMPACT_ATOMS: atom_id res chain seq x y z
N MET A 1 15.38 14.55 -5.42
CA MET A 1 14.21 14.20 -4.60
C MET A 1 14.70 13.76 -3.23
N SER A 2 14.16 14.31 -2.17
CA SER A 2 14.51 13.88 -0.81
C SER A 2 13.89 12.51 -0.48
N ASP A 3 14.40 11.87 0.58
CA ASP A 3 13.80 10.60 1.04
C ASP A 3 12.35 10.79 1.46
N THR A 4 12.03 11.91 2.11
CA THR A 4 10.66 12.25 2.50
C THR A 4 9.75 12.34 1.26
N ASP A 5 10.21 13.02 0.21
CA ASP A 5 9.43 13.14 -1.04
C ASP A 5 9.23 11.77 -1.70
N ALA A 6 10.26 10.94 -1.72
CA ALA A 6 10.17 9.59 -2.29
C ALA A 6 9.16 8.73 -1.55
N VAL A 7 9.14 8.79 -0.22
CA VAL A 7 8.20 8.06 0.63
C VAL A 7 6.76 8.54 0.39
N LEU A 8 6.55 9.85 0.34
CA LEU A 8 5.22 10.41 0.07
C LEU A 8 4.75 10.07 -1.34
N PHE A 9 5.64 10.03 -2.31
CA PHE A 9 5.32 9.61 -3.68
C PHE A 9 4.84 8.15 -3.69
N ALA A 10 5.52 7.26 -2.99
CA ALA A 10 5.13 5.86 -2.90
C ALA A 10 3.76 5.70 -2.22
N ASN A 11 3.51 6.47 -1.17
CA ASN A 11 2.22 6.49 -0.49
C ASN A 11 1.10 6.92 -1.44
N GLU A 12 1.31 7.98 -2.20
CA GLU A 12 0.34 8.45 -3.19
C GLU A 12 0.10 7.41 -4.27
N ALA A 13 1.15 6.74 -4.74
CA ALA A 13 1.04 5.68 -5.74
C ALA A 13 0.13 4.53 -5.27
N PHE A 14 0.20 4.18 -3.98
CA PHE A 14 -0.68 3.17 -3.38
C PHE A 14 -2.16 3.60 -3.49
N TYR A 15 -2.49 4.80 -3.03
CA TYR A 15 -3.88 5.26 -3.06
C TYR A 15 -4.39 5.45 -4.49
N ARG A 16 -3.52 5.86 -5.41
CA ARG A 16 -3.86 5.98 -6.83
C ARG A 16 -4.13 4.62 -7.46
N ALA A 17 -3.30 3.62 -7.19
CA ALA A 17 -3.51 2.26 -7.68
C ALA A 17 -4.87 1.71 -7.20
N PHE A 18 -5.22 1.98 -5.95
CA PHE A 18 -6.50 1.56 -5.39
C PHE A 18 -7.67 2.31 -6.08
N ALA A 19 -7.56 3.62 -6.21
CA ALA A 19 -8.61 4.44 -6.84
C ALA A 19 -8.84 4.07 -8.31
N ASP A 20 -7.77 3.79 -9.03
CA ASP A 20 -7.82 3.41 -10.44
C ASP A 20 -8.16 1.92 -10.65
N ARG A 21 -8.29 1.15 -9.58
CA ARG A 21 -8.50 -0.31 -9.64
C ARG A 21 -7.43 -1.00 -10.49
N ASP A 22 -6.20 -0.55 -10.34
CA ASP A 22 -5.07 -1.01 -11.15
C ASP A 22 -4.29 -2.10 -10.39
N GLU A 23 -4.57 -3.36 -10.73
CA GLU A 23 -3.94 -4.50 -10.09
C GLU A 23 -2.44 -4.57 -10.35
N SER A 24 -1.99 -4.24 -11.55
CA SER A 24 -0.57 -4.20 -11.89
C SER A 24 0.20 -3.16 -11.08
N ALA A 25 -0.37 -1.97 -10.96
CA ALA A 25 0.24 -0.90 -10.19
C ALA A 25 0.31 -1.27 -8.70
N MET A 26 -0.73 -1.89 -8.16
CA MET A 26 -0.75 -2.35 -6.78
C MET A 26 0.32 -3.43 -6.55
N ASP A 27 0.43 -4.40 -7.46
CA ASP A 27 1.44 -5.47 -7.40
C ASP A 27 2.87 -4.88 -7.34
N ALA A 28 3.14 -3.88 -8.18
CA ALA A 28 4.47 -3.28 -8.29
C ALA A 28 4.94 -2.52 -7.05
N LEU A 29 4.01 -2.15 -6.15
CA LEU A 29 4.33 -1.36 -4.96
C LEU A 29 4.92 -2.17 -3.82
N TRP A 30 4.58 -3.45 -3.74
CA TRP A 30 4.98 -4.30 -2.62
C TRP A 30 6.38 -4.84 -2.83
N SER A 31 7.17 -4.84 -1.74
CA SER A 31 8.54 -5.34 -1.77
C SER A 31 8.60 -6.80 -2.24
N ASP A 32 9.63 -7.13 -3.00
CA ASP A 32 9.85 -8.49 -3.50
C ASP A 32 10.61 -9.33 -2.45
N THR A 33 10.05 -9.43 -1.24
CA THR A 33 10.60 -10.20 -0.14
C THR A 33 9.49 -10.88 0.65
N ASP A 34 9.85 -11.87 1.47
CA ASP A 34 8.94 -12.54 2.39
C ASP A 34 8.61 -11.70 3.64
N GLN A 35 9.25 -10.54 3.80
CA GLN A 35 9.08 -9.68 4.97
C GLN A 35 7.85 -8.77 4.87
N VAL A 36 7.09 -8.91 3.81
CA VAL A 36 5.86 -8.12 3.60
C VAL A 36 4.75 -8.61 4.52
N ALA A 37 4.03 -7.67 5.12
CA ALA A 37 2.87 -7.96 5.95
C ALA A 37 1.79 -6.92 5.75
N CYS A 38 0.55 -7.30 6.00
CA CYS A 38 -0.58 -6.39 5.86
C CYS A 38 -1.68 -6.74 6.86
N LEU A 39 -2.35 -5.70 7.36
CA LEU A 39 -3.51 -5.81 8.23
C LEU A 39 -4.67 -5.09 7.56
N HIS A 40 -5.68 -5.83 7.13
CA HIS A 40 -6.94 -5.23 6.66
C HIS A 40 -7.91 -5.11 7.83
N PRO A 41 -8.76 -4.08 7.85
CA PRO A 41 -9.77 -3.93 8.90
C PRO A 41 -10.66 -5.17 9.00
N GLY A 42 -10.71 -5.78 10.19
CA GLY A 42 -11.53 -6.95 10.44
C GLY A 42 -10.93 -8.30 10.02
N TRP A 43 -9.74 -8.28 9.43
CA TRP A 43 -9.04 -9.52 9.05
C TRP A 43 -7.94 -9.85 10.06
N GLY A 44 -7.51 -11.11 10.09
CA GLY A 44 -6.27 -11.48 10.74
C GLY A 44 -5.07 -10.99 9.93
N PRO A 45 -3.86 -10.97 10.51
CA PRO A 45 -2.67 -10.51 9.80
C PRO A 45 -2.31 -11.43 8.63
N LEU A 46 -1.87 -10.82 7.54
CA LEU A 46 -1.39 -11.51 6.35
C LEU A 46 0.11 -11.34 6.25
N PHE A 47 0.82 -12.42 5.96
CA PHE A 47 2.27 -12.43 5.84
C PHE A 47 2.71 -13.00 4.49
N GLY A 48 3.77 -12.41 3.95
CA GLY A 48 4.35 -12.80 2.69
C GLY A 48 3.76 -12.06 1.49
N ARG A 49 4.61 -11.80 0.50
CA ARG A 49 4.25 -10.97 -0.65
C ARG A 49 3.05 -11.53 -1.42
N ASP A 50 3.08 -12.82 -1.72
CA ASP A 50 2.04 -13.41 -2.57
C ASP A 50 0.66 -13.34 -1.91
N VAL A 51 0.60 -13.61 -0.61
CA VAL A 51 -0.65 -13.53 0.15
C VAL A 51 -1.16 -12.10 0.22
N VAL A 52 -0.28 -11.14 0.52
CA VAL A 52 -0.63 -9.72 0.65
C VAL A 52 -1.10 -9.14 -0.69
N VAL A 53 -0.34 -9.37 -1.76
CA VAL A 53 -0.69 -8.85 -3.09
C VAL A 53 -2.00 -9.45 -3.58
N GLU A 54 -2.20 -10.74 -3.38
CA GLU A 54 -3.44 -11.40 -3.81
C GLU A 54 -4.65 -10.86 -3.05
N SER A 55 -4.49 -10.54 -1.77
CA SER A 55 -5.57 -9.91 -0.97
C SER A 55 -5.96 -8.55 -1.55
N TRP A 56 -4.99 -7.73 -1.93
CA TRP A 56 -5.26 -6.42 -2.53
C TRP A 56 -5.92 -6.54 -3.90
N LYS A 57 -5.49 -7.51 -4.72
CA LYS A 57 -6.12 -7.76 -6.01
C LYS A 57 -7.59 -8.17 -5.85
N ALA A 58 -7.87 -9.01 -4.88
CA ALA A 58 -9.25 -9.42 -4.60
C ALA A 58 -10.12 -8.24 -4.16
N ILE A 59 -9.59 -7.36 -3.31
CA ILE A 59 -10.30 -6.15 -2.87
C ILE A 59 -10.56 -5.21 -4.06
N ILE A 60 -9.57 -5.00 -4.91
CA ILE A 60 -9.68 -4.15 -6.09
C ILE A 60 -10.73 -4.67 -7.07
N ARG A 61 -10.81 -5.99 -7.25
CA ARG A 61 -11.79 -6.63 -8.15
C ARG A 61 -13.21 -6.54 -7.62
N ASN A 62 -13.39 -6.36 -6.33
CA ASN A 62 -14.73 -6.32 -5.72
C ASN A 62 -15.38 -4.97 -6.01
N GLU A 63 -16.49 -4.99 -6.73
CA GLU A 63 -17.24 -3.78 -7.11
C GLU A 63 -17.78 -3.02 -5.89
N ASP A 64 -17.96 -3.71 -4.77
CA ASP A 64 -18.49 -3.12 -3.54
C ASP A 64 -17.38 -2.56 -2.64
N SER A 65 -16.11 -2.63 -3.06
CA SER A 65 -15.04 -2.08 -2.25
C SER A 65 -15.14 -0.55 -2.16
N PRO A 66 -14.81 0.03 -0.99
CA PRO A 66 -15.03 1.45 -0.77
C PRO A 66 -14.06 2.32 -1.58
N GLU A 67 -14.43 3.58 -1.76
CA GLU A 67 -13.52 4.61 -2.17
C GLU A 67 -12.69 5.03 -0.95
N ILE A 68 -11.35 5.08 -1.11
CA ILE A 68 -10.44 5.45 -0.03
C ILE A 68 -9.64 6.66 -0.46
N LEU A 69 -9.67 7.70 0.38
CA LEU A 69 -8.91 8.93 0.18
C LEU A 69 -7.89 9.08 1.29
N CYS A 70 -6.71 9.56 0.94
CA CYS A 70 -5.65 9.87 1.89
C CYS A 70 -5.62 11.38 2.17
N HIS A 71 -5.63 11.74 3.46
CA HIS A 71 -5.56 13.14 3.88
C HIS A 71 -4.33 13.39 4.75
N ASP A 72 -3.66 14.49 4.49
CA ASP A 72 -2.54 15.01 5.31
C ASP A 72 -1.43 13.99 5.59
N PRO A 73 -0.88 13.34 4.55
CA PRO A 73 0.16 12.34 4.77
C PRO A 73 1.43 12.98 5.34
N ARG A 74 1.99 12.33 6.36
CA ARG A 74 3.26 12.72 6.97
C ARG A 74 4.22 11.56 6.92
N ALA A 75 5.37 11.76 6.30
CA ALA A 75 6.41 10.76 6.20
C ALA A 75 7.41 10.90 7.35
N HIS A 76 7.78 9.79 7.94
CA HIS A 76 8.81 9.71 8.97
C HIS A 76 9.89 8.74 8.50
N VAL A 77 11.13 9.25 8.35
CA VAL A 77 12.23 8.50 7.76
C VAL A 77 13.29 8.25 8.85
N TYR A 78 13.69 6.99 8.99
CA TYR A 78 14.71 6.54 9.92
C TYR A 78 15.71 5.66 9.17
N GLY A 79 16.80 6.25 8.70
CA GLY A 79 17.78 5.53 7.89
C GLY A 79 17.16 5.02 6.60
N ASP A 80 17.12 3.69 6.44
CA ASP A 80 16.55 3.02 5.27
C ASP A 80 15.10 2.58 5.48
N THR A 81 14.51 2.97 6.58
CA THR A 81 13.12 2.62 6.94
C THR A 81 12.28 3.88 7.05
N ALA A 82 11.03 3.79 6.64
CA ALA A 82 10.10 4.90 6.74
C ALA A 82 8.68 4.41 6.98
N TYR A 83 7.85 5.30 7.55
CA TYR A 83 6.41 5.07 7.62
C TYR A 83 5.68 6.38 7.31
N VAL A 84 4.43 6.25 6.93
CA VAL A 84 3.55 7.38 6.67
C VAL A 84 2.35 7.29 7.59
N ILE A 85 2.03 8.42 8.22
CA ILE A 85 0.79 8.57 8.98
C ILE A 85 -0.14 9.48 8.16
N CYS A 86 -1.36 9.03 7.97
CA CYS A 86 -2.36 9.77 7.21
C CYS A 86 -3.77 9.39 7.67
#